data_4ee52db1fa569c934f98914c9eb21269
#
_entry.id   4ee52db1fa569c934f98914c9eb21269
#
_cell.length_a   1.000
_cell.length_b   1.000
_cell.length_c   1.000
_cell.angle_alpha   90.00
_cell.angle_beta   90.00
_cell.angle_gamma   90.00
#
_symmetry.space_group_name_H-M   'P 1'
#
loop_
_entity.id
_entity.type
_entity.pdbx_description
1 polymer ?
#
loop_
_entity_poly.entity_id
_entity_poly.type
_entity_poly.pdbx_seq_one_letter_code
_entity_poly.pdbx_strand_id
1 'polypeptide(L)'
;MNKEDIKEQYINFDEYIRQGEPAQKEKAGYWQTAIGLQAVDGLKTSDYLLNTACRHIEGEITIDEARELVNQYYITKTAHDANDEGKEEADRVSSNIVKVLSSPTFDFSTGGFQSVHRRVFEGVMKHAGEFRKYDITKKEWVLEGDTVLYLNWEDLRRAIDYDLEQERAYNYKGKSHDEMISHLSHFVSSLWQIHAFGEGNTRTTAVFTIQYLRSLGFDVDNDQFAKHSWYFRNALVRANYHNIAKGIDYTPIYLERFFRNLLLGEQWDLRNRYLHIHPTEEWGIQPNLAHRTSTRTSTPQVPHKLPDKLPDKFNTNNQYVKKLMIVVGTNELSVKEMLSGLGLKDRESFMDVYLNPAIKGKFVRLLYPNSPRHPRQKYLLTVKGLALYKELTKA
;
A
#
# COMPACT_ATOMS: atom_id res chain seq x y z
N MET A 1 15.09 25.47 -1.41
CA MET A 1 15.67 24.11 -1.37
C MET A 1 15.91 23.66 -2.80
N ASN A 2 17.15 23.35 -3.14
CA ASN A 2 17.55 22.98 -4.50
C ASN A 2 17.03 21.61 -4.87
N LYS A 3 16.79 21.35 -6.18
CA LYS A 3 16.43 20.01 -6.68
C LYS A 3 17.50 18.94 -6.37
N GLU A 4 18.72 19.37 -6.06
CA GLU A 4 19.84 18.52 -5.65
C GLU A 4 19.68 18.00 -4.21
N ASP A 5 19.16 18.80 -3.28
CA ASP A 5 18.95 18.39 -1.87
C ASP A 5 17.90 17.26 -1.75
N ILE A 6 16.91 17.23 -2.65
CA ILE A 6 15.91 16.16 -2.68
C ILE A 6 16.53 14.85 -3.22
N LYS A 7 17.53 14.96 -4.12
CA LYS A 7 18.22 13.80 -4.69
C LYS A 7 19.14 13.12 -3.67
N GLU A 8 19.83 13.89 -2.83
CA GLU A 8 20.71 13.31 -1.79
C GLU A 8 19.94 12.57 -0.71
N GLN A 9 18.76 13.04 -0.30
CA GLN A 9 17.92 12.36 0.69
C GLN A 9 17.43 10.99 0.24
N TYR A 10 17.19 10.77 -1.07
CA TYR A 10 16.78 9.47 -1.61
C TYR A 10 17.96 8.54 -1.93
N ILE A 11 19.14 9.07 -2.17
CA ILE A 11 20.33 8.30 -2.57
C ILE A 11 20.71 7.27 -1.48
N ASN A 12 20.66 7.62 -0.22
CA ASN A 12 21.04 6.73 0.88
C ASN A 12 20.12 5.51 1.01
N PHE A 13 18.80 5.71 0.92
CA PHE A 13 17.85 4.58 0.99
C PHE A 13 17.85 3.72 -0.28
N ASP A 14 18.02 4.33 -1.45
CA ASP A 14 18.12 3.61 -2.73
C ASP A 14 19.34 2.68 -2.77
N GLU A 15 20.44 3.02 -2.09
CA GLU A 15 21.61 2.16 -1.98
C GLU A 15 21.30 0.91 -1.15
N TYR A 16 20.65 1.06 0.00
CA TYR A 16 20.20 -0.09 0.81
C TYR A 16 19.23 -0.99 0.05
N ILE A 17 18.33 -0.42 -0.76
CA ILE A 17 17.38 -1.19 -1.57
C ILE A 17 18.09 -1.97 -2.67
N ARG A 18 19.12 -1.40 -3.30
CA ARG A 18 19.86 -2.07 -4.38
C ARG A 18 20.84 -3.12 -3.87
N GLN A 19 21.59 -2.80 -2.82
CA GLN A 19 22.78 -3.57 -2.40
C GLN A 19 22.67 -4.13 -0.97
N GLY A 20 21.73 -3.65 -0.16
CA GLY A 20 21.56 -4.08 1.22
C GLY A 20 21.13 -5.54 1.33
N GLU A 21 21.37 -6.10 2.50
CA GLU A 21 20.83 -7.40 2.89
C GLU A 21 19.30 -7.40 2.91
N PRO A 22 18.61 -8.54 2.80
CA PRO A 22 17.15 -8.60 2.73
C PRO A 22 16.44 -7.80 3.84
N ALA A 23 16.94 -7.87 5.07
CA ALA A 23 16.38 -7.13 6.21
C ALA A 23 16.61 -5.61 6.08
N GLN A 24 17.73 -5.17 5.54
CA GLN A 24 18.02 -3.76 5.29
C GLN A 24 17.14 -3.21 4.18
N LYS A 25 16.95 -3.97 3.09
CA LYS A 25 16.05 -3.60 1.99
C LYS A 25 14.62 -3.41 2.47
N GLU A 26 14.14 -4.32 3.30
CA GLU A 26 12.79 -4.26 3.85
C GLU A 26 12.61 -3.01 4.73
N LYS A 27 13.54 -2.76 5.66
CA LYS A 27 13.52 -1.57 6.52
C LYS A 27 13.63 -0.28 5.72
N ALA A 28 14.53 -0.23 4.73
CA ALA A 28 14.69 0.94 3.85
C ALA A 28 13.40 1.24 3.08
N GLY A 29 12.73 0.22 2.55
CA GLY A 29 11.42 0.36 1.90
C GLY A 29 10.35 0.93 2.84
N TYR A 30 10.32 0.50 4.11
CA TYR A 30 9.39 1.06 5.10
C TYR A 30 9.66 2.54 5.36
N TRP A 31 10.93 2.94 5.52
CA TRP A 31 11.30 4.34 5.71
C TRP A 31 11.00 5.19 4.48
N GLN A 32 11.30 4.71 3.28
CA GLN A 32 10.95 5.44 2.05
C GLN A 32 9.45 5.70 1.94
N THR A 33 8.64 4.68 2.19
CA THR A 33 7.18 4.82 2.20
C THR A 33 6.72 5.82 3.25
N ALA A 34 7.21 5.68 4.47
CA ALA A 34 6.81 6.52 5.59
C ALA A 34 7.15 7.99 5.37
N ILE A 35 8.36 8.28 4.89
CA ILE A 35 8.82 9.63 4.57
C ILE A 35 8.07 10.20 3.36
N GLY A 36 7.91 9.41 2.31
CA GLY A 36 7.20 9.86 1.10
C GLY A 36 5.73 10.17 1.34
N LEU A 37 5.07 9.45 2.26
CA LEU A 37 3.68 9.72 2.63
C LEU A 37 3.49 11.07 3.33
N GLN A 38 4.53 11.70 3.87
CA GLN A 38 4.40 13.04 4.48
C GLN A 38 4.11 14.12 3.42
N ALA A 39 4.55 13.90 2.17
CA ALA A 39 4.27 14.82 1.07
C ALA A 39 2.78 15.00 0.77
N VAL A 40 1.92 14.07 1.18
CA VAL A 40 0.45 14.15 1.07
C VAL A 40 -0.10 15.42 1.74
N ASP A 41 0.49 15.81 2.85
CA ASP A 41 0.10 17.00 3.62
C ASP A 41 1.15 18.14 3.49
N GLY A 42 2.05 18.03 2.50
CA GLY A 42 3.08 19.03 2.22
C GLY A 42 4.20 19.07 3.26
N LEU A 43 4.31 18.07 4.11
CA LEU A 43 5.28 17.99 5.19
C LEU A 43 6.62 17.42 4.69
N LYS A 44 7.69 17.76 5.40
CA LYS A 44 9.06 17.27 5.15
C LYS A 44 9.70 16.84 6.45
N THR A 45 10.44 15.75 6.38
CA THR A 45 11.21 15.23 7.52
C THR A 45 12.49 16.00 7.76
N SER A 46 13.03 15.87 8.96
CA SER A 46 14.33 16.46 9.35
C SER A 46 15.50 15.57 8.97
N ASP A 47 16.69 16.14 8.90
CA ASP A 47 17.95 15.38 8.73
C ASP A 47 18.22 14.48 9.94
N TYR A 48 17.75 14.85 11.13
CA TYR A 48 17.84 14.02 12.32
C TYR A 48 17.10 12.69 12.14
N LEU A 49 15.87 12.74 11.59
CA LEU A 49 15.13 11.51 11.28
C LEU A 49 15.86 10.64 10.26
N LEU A 50 16.43 11.26 9.20
CA LEU A 50 17.15 10.50 8.16
C LEU A 50 18.34 9.74 8.75
N ASN A 51 19.13 10.39 9.61
CA ASN A 51 20.24 9.75 10.31
C ASN A 51 19.76 8.64 11.25
N THR A 52 18.67 8.86 11.97
CA THR A 52 18.06 7.85 12.85
C THR A 52 17.54 6.65 12.05
N ALA A 53 16.95 6.90 10.88
CA ALA A 53 16.49 5.87 9.96
C ALA A 53 17.65 4.99 9.45
N CYS A 54 18.77 5.60 9.05
CA CYS A 54 20.00 4.85 8.65
C CYS A 54 20.46 3.91 9.77
N ARG A 55 20.56 4.39 11.00
CA ARG A 55 20.95 3.56 12.16
C ARG A 55 20.00 2.38 12.38
N HIS A 56 18.68 2.59 12.19
CA HIS A 56 17.71 1.49 12.28
C HIS A 56 17.85 0.51 11.11
N ILE A 57 18.08 0.99 9.88
CA ILE A 57 18.30 0.14 8.71
C ILE A 57 19.54 -0.74 8.91
N GLU A 58 20.62 -0.16 9.40
CA GLU A 58 21.89 -0.86 9.68
C GLU A 58 21.82 -1.81 10.88
N GLY A 59 20.75 -1.73 11.67
CA GLY A 59 20.51 -2.63 12.80
C GLY A 59 21.19 -2.18 14.09
N GLU A 60 21.72 -0.96 14.14
CA GLU A 60 22.31 -0.39 15.36
C GLU A 60 21.25 -0.13 16.44
N ILE A 61 20.04 0.18 16.03
CA ILE A 61 18.91 0.45 16.90
C ILE A 61 17.64 -0.25 16.40
N THR A 62 16.72 -0.54 17.32
CA THR A 62 15.37 -1.02 17.01
C THR A 62 14.46 0.11 16.57
N ILE A 63 13.30 -0.19 15.99
CA ILE A 63 12.31 0.82 15.64
C ILE A 63 11.75 1.54 16.88
N ASP A 64 11.65 0.88 18.02
CA ASP A 64 11.19 1.50 19.25
C ASP A 64 12.22 2.48 19.80
N GLU A 65 13.50 2.15 19.75
CA GLU A 65 14.59 3.08 20.07
C GLU A 65 14.64 4.25 19.10
N ALA A 66 14.44 4.02 17.80
CA ALA A 66 14.38 5.11 16.83
C ALA A 66 13.22 6.10 17.12
N ARG A 67 12.03 5.58 17.47
CA ARG A 67 10.89 6.42 17.88
C ARG A 67 11.19 7.20 19.14
N GLU A 68 11.81 6.58 20.13
CA GLU A 68 12.18 7.26 21.37
C GLU A 68 13.23 8.37 21.13
N LEU A 69 14.24 8.12 20.29
CA LEU A 69 15.21 9.14 19.90
C LEU A 69 14.55 10.34 19.23
N VAL A 70 13.60 10.12 18.31
CA VAL A 70 12.82 11.19 17.68
C VAL A 70 12.01 11.97 18.72
N ASN A 71 11.34 11.28 19.65
CA ASN A 71 10.58 11.91 20.73
C ASN A 71 11.48 12.78 21.60
N GLN A 72 12.63 12.26 22.05
CA GLN A 72 13.58 12.98 22.90
C GLN A 72 14.19 14.19 22.20
N TYR A 73 14.48 14.07 20.90
CA TYR A 73 15.00 15.18 20.11
C TYR A 73 14.06 16.40 20.18
N TYR A 74 12.75 16.19 19.99
CA TYR A 74 11.78 17.31 20.02
C TYR A 74 11.45 17.79 21.44
N ILE A 75 11.54 16.95 22.46
CA ILE A 75 11.37 17.37 23.86
C ILE A 75 12.55 18.25 24.32
N THR A 76 13.77 17.92 23.90
CA THR A 76 14.99 18.61 24.33
C THR A 76 15.35 19.82 23.49
N LYS A 77 14.72 19.99 22.33
CA LYS A 77 14.98 21.09 21.41
C LYS A 77 14.51 22.43 22.03
N THR A 78 15.44 23.30 22.36
CA THR A 78 15.18 24.58 23.05
C THR A 78 14.71 25.72 22.15
N ALA A 79 14.91 25.63 20.84
CA ALA A 79 14.49 26.63 19.85
C ALA A 79 13.53 26.00 18.84
N HIS A 80 12.29 26.47 18.81
CA HIS A 80 11.27 26.08 17.84
C HIS A 80 11.08 27.19 16.82
N ASP A 81 11.40 26.93 15.55
CA ASP A 81 11.00 27.76 14.43
C ASP A 81 9.61 27.36 13.93
N ALA A 82 8.89 28.29 13.28
CA ALA A 82 7.57 28.01 12.70
C ALA A 82 7.55 26.82 11.70
N ASN A 83 8.72 26.46 11.13
CA ASN A 83 8.89 25.26 10.30
C ASN A 83 9.09 23.97 11.10
N ASP A 84 9.28 24.04 12.41
CA ASP A 84 9.62 22.87 13.23
C ASP A 84 8.40 22.03 13.57
N GLU A 85 7.21 22.62 13.73
CA GLU A 85 5.98 21.87 13.99
C GLU A 85 5.66 20.87 12.85
N GLY A 86 5.78 21.30 11.60
CA GLY A 86 5.59 20.44 10.45
C GLY A 86 6.65 19.35 10.33
N LYS A 87 7.90 19.61 10.73
CA LYS A 87 8.97 18.61 10.77
C LYS A 87 8.77 17.62 11.90
N GLU A 88 8.37 18.10 13.09
CA GLU A 88 8.07 17.22 14.23
C GLU A 88 6.95 16.25 13.90
N GLU A 89 5.84 16.72 13.32
CA GLU A 89 4.78 15.85 12.85
C GLU A 89 5.30 14.82 11.85
N ALA A 90 6.01 15.28 10.82
CA ALA A 90 6.53 14.39 9.78
C ALA A 90 7.45 13.30 10.34
N ASP A 91 8.34 13.64 11.25
CA ASP A 91 9.30 12.72 11.86
C ASP A 91 8.62 11.69 12.76
N ARG A 92 7.73 12.15 13.65
CA ARG A 92 6.97 11.26 14.55
C ARG A 92 6.08 10.32 13.74
N VAL A 93 5.32 10.85 12.78
CA VAL A 93 4.42 10.06 11.93
C VAL A 93 5.22 9.07 11.07
N SER A 94 6.36 9.47 10.51
CA SER A 94 7.20 8.54 9.72
C SER A 94 7.69 7.36 10.57
N SER A 95 8.23 7.61 11.75
CA SER A 95 8.70 6.55 12.64
C SER A 95 7.54 5.62 13.10
N ASN A 96 6.36 6.19 13.34
CA ASN A 96 5.16 5.43 13.65
C ASN A 96 4.70 4.55 12.48
N ILE A 97 4.70 5.08 11.24
CA ILE A 97 4.36 4.31 10.04
C ILE A 97 5.32 3.13 9.86
N VAL A 98 6.62 3.35 10.04
CA VAL A 98 7.61 2.26 9.97
C VAL A 98 7.28 1.16 10.98
N LYS A 99 6.97 1.52 12.22
CA LYS A 99 6.53 0.54 13.25
C LYS A 99 5.26 -0.21 12.83
N VAL A 100 4.28 0.47 12.24
CA VAL A 100 3.06 -0.17 11.74
C VAL A 100 3.37 -1.13 10.60
N LEU A 101 4.16 -0.70 9.62
CA LEU A 101 4.50 -1.50 8.43
C LEU A 101 5.41 -2.70 8.76
N SER A 102 6.24 -2.60 9.81
CA SER A 102 7.08 -3.69 10.31
C SER A 102 6.30 -4.73 11.11
N SER A 103 5.06 -4.40 11.53
CA SER A 103 4.24 -5.31 12.32
C SER A 103 3.69 -6.45 11.47
N PRO A 104 3.82 -7.72 11.90
CA PRO A 104 3.25 -8.86 11.20
C PRO A 104 1.73 -8.96 11.36
N THR A 105 1.16 -8.21 12.31
CA THR A 105 -0.26 -8.28 12.63
C THR A 105 -1.04 -7.23 11.85
N PHE A 106 -2.08 -7.68 11.16
CA PHE A 106 -3.03 -6.83 10.46
C PHE A 106 -4.46 -7.30 10.77
N ASP A 107 -5.31 -6.38 11.15
CA ASP A 107 -6.73 -6.62 11.39
C ASP A 107 -7.55 -5.92 10.29
N PHE A 108 -8.17 -6.74 9.43
CA PHE A 108 -9.05 -6.26 8.37
C PHE A 108 -10.47 -6.04 8.93
N SER A 109 -10.61 -5.02 9.75
CA SER A 109 -11.88 -4.62 10.40
C SER A 109 -11.93 -3.11 10.60
N THR A 110 -13.11 -2.59 10.95
CA THR A 110 -13.28 -1.19 11.36
C THR A 110 -12.41 -0.84 12.55
N GLY A 111 -12.29 -1.76 13.53
CA GLY A 111 -11.35 -1.61 14.65
C GLY A 111 -9.89 -1.58 14.20
N GLY A 112 -9.53 -2.41 13.23
CA GLY A 112 -8.21 -2.41 12.60
C GLY A 112 -7.91 -1.09 11.87
N PHE A 113 -8.86 -0.56 11.12
CA PHE A 113 -8.73 0.74 10.45
C PHE A 113 -8.51 1.88 11.45
N GLN A 114 -9.29 1.90 12.55
CA GLN A 114 -9.08 2.84 13.65
C GLN A 114 -7.72 2.65 14.34
N SER A 115 -7.29 1.40 14.52
CA SER A 115 -5.99 1.08 15.11
C SER A 115 -4.83 1.56 14.26
N VAL A 116 -4.91 1.44 12.92
CA VAL A 116 -3.91 1.99 12.01
C VAL A 116 -3.79 3.50 12.21
N HIS A 117 -4.90 4.25 12.18
CA HIS A 117 -4.88 5.69 12.43
C HIS A 117 -4.28 6.02 13.81
N ARG A 118 -4.72 5.32 14.87
CA ARG A 118 -4.20 5.54 16.23
C ARG A 118 -2.69 5.37 16.28
N ARG A 119 -2.19 4.27 15.74
CA ARG A 119 -0.75 3.94 15.77
C ARG A 119 0.08 4.88 14.90
N VAL A 120 -0.43 5.30 13.74
CA VAL A 120 0.24 6.24 12.84
C VAL A 120 0.38 7.62 13.47
N PHE A 121 -0.64 8.09 14.18
CA PHE A 121 -0.69 9.44 14.77
C PHE A 121 -0.50 9.47 16.29
N GLU A 122 -0.01 8.38 16.88
CA GLU A 122 0.33 8.30 18.30
C GLU A 122 1.35 9.39 18.68
N GLY A 123 1.04 10.15 19.74
CA GLY A 123 1.88 11.24 20.21
C GLY A 123 1.88 12.51 19.34
N VAL A 124 1.07 12.53 18.26
CA VAL A 124 0.94 13.68 17.33
C VAL A 124 -0.46 14.27 17.41
N MET A 125 -1.48 13.43 17.26
CA MET A 125 -2.88 13.89 17.30
C MET A 125 -3.57 13.46 18.57
N LYS A 126 -4.21 14.42 19.26
CA LYS A 126 -4.94 14.16 20.52
C LYS A 126 -6.05 13.13 20.37
N HIS A 127 -6.70 13.09 19.20
CA HIS A 127 -7.82 12.19 18.89
C HIS A 127 -7.42 11.08 17.92
N ALA A 128 -6.17 10.62 17.98
CA ALA A 128 -5.69 9.54 17.13
C ALA A 128 -6.55 8.27 17.32
N GLY A 129 -7.10 7.75 16.21
CA GLY A 129 -7.97 6.58 16.19
C GLY A 129 -9.45 6.86 16.53
N GLU A 130 -9.83 8.11 16.78
CA GLU A 130 -11.23 8.47 16.99
C GLU A 130 -11.85 8.95 15.66
N PHE A 131 -13.05 8.46 15.38
CA PHE A 131 -13.84 8.98 14.27
C PHE A 131 -14.30 10.41 14.57
N ARG A 132 -14.31 11.26 13.53
CA ARG A 132 -14.83 12.60 13.63
C ARG A 132 -16.33 12.59 14.04
N LYS A 133 -16.74 13.66 14.70
CA LYS A 133 -18.12 13.87 15.17
C LYS A 133 -18.75 15.12 14.53
N TYR A 134 -18.32 15.45 13.34
CA TYR A 134 -18.75 16.61 12.55
C TYR A 134 -18.52 16.37 11.07
N ASP A 135 -19.28 17.05 10.23
CA ASP A 135 -19.07 16.99 8.79
C ASP A 135 -17.89 17.85 8.35
N ILE A 136 -17.22 17.43 7.31
CA ILE A 136 -16.04 18.12 6.81
C ILE A 136 -16.17 18.44 5.32
N THR A 137 -15.51 19.52 4.93
CA THR A 137 -15.35 19.94 3.55
C THR A 137 -13.91 20.37 3.35
N LYS A 138 -13.28 19.93 2.26
CA LYS A 138 -11.90 20.27 1.93
C LYS A 138 -11.83 20.80 0.50
N LYS A 139 -11.12 21.89 0.31
CA LYS A 139 -10.83 22.40 -1.02
C LYS A 139 -9.72 21.56 -1.65
N GLU A 140 -10.00 21.01 -2.83
CA GLU A 140 -9.08 20.13 -3.52
C GLU A 140 -8.40 20.83 -4.70
N TRP A 141 -7.06 20.77 -4.71
CA TRP A 141 -6.25 21.46 -5.72
C TRP A 141 -6.59 21.02 -7.16
N VAL A 142 -6.72 19.71 -7.39
CA VAL A 142 -7.05 19.17 -8.72
C VAL A 142 -8.47 19.45 -9.17
N LEU A 143 -9.32 19.94 -8.26
CA LEU A 143 -10.69 20.35 -8.50
C LEU A 143 -10.85 21.89 -8.56
N GLU A 144 -9.75 22.63 -8.66
CA GLU A 144 -9.75 24.11 -8.66
C GLU A 144 -10.44 24.71 -7.42
N GLY A 145 -10.28 24.06 -6.29
CA GLY A 145 -10.86 24.48 -5.01
C GLY A 145 -12.25 23.97 -4.73
N ASP A 146 -12.82 23.16 -5.63
CA ASP A 146 -14.05 22.40 -5.34
C ASP A 146 -13.75 21.23 -4.38
N THR A 147 -14.77 20.52 -3.90
CA THR A 147 -14.68 19.50 -2.86
C THR A 147 -15.28 18.18 -3.30
N VAL A 148 -14.77 17.08 -2.75
CA VAL A 148 -15.43 15.78 -2.76
C VAL A 148 -16.55 15.79 -1.72
N LEU A 149 -17.66 15.13 -2.01
CA LEU A 149 -18.71 14.88 -1.02
C LEU A 149 -18.26 13.75 -0.08
N TYR A 150 -17.82 14.14 1.11
CA TYR A 150 -17.50 13.20 2.18
C TYR A 150 -18.75 12.72 2.90
N LEU A 151 -18.65 11.54 3.52
CA LEU A 151 -19.80 10.94 4.20
C LEU A 151 -20.20 11.76 5.45
N ASN A 152 -21.49 11.74 5.79
CA ASN A 152 -22.00 12.31 7.04
C ASN A 152 -21.35 11.56 8.24
N TRP A 153 -20.99 12.29 9.28
CA TRP A 153 -20.27 11.75 10.42
C TRP A 153 -21.05 10.67 11.21
N GLU A 154 -22.39 10.71 11.17
CA GLU A 154 -23.25 9.73 11.86
C GLU A 154 -23.19 8.33 11.22
N ASP A 155 -22.81 8.26 9.93
CA ASP A 155 -22.80 7.03 9.14
C ASP A 155 -21.42 6.37 9.02
N LEU A 156 -20.36 6.98 9.53
CA LEU A 156 -18.98 6.58 9.29
C LEU A 156 -18.72 5.11 9.60
N ARG A 157 -19.10 4.65 10.80
CA ARG A 157 -18.87 3.25 11.22
C ARG A 157 -19.61 2.27 10.32
N ARG A 158 -20.89 2.55 10.05
CA ARG A 158 -21.74 1.68 9.22
C ARG A 158 -21.19 1.55 7.81
N ALA A 159 -20.70 2.65 7.23
CA ALA A 159 -20.14 2.64 5.88
C ALA A 159 -18.81 1.87 5.83
N ILE A 160 -17.92 2.05 6.81
CA ILE A 160 -16.66 1.28 6.87
C ILE A 160 -16.96 -0.22 7.04
N ASP A 161 -17.85 -0.59 7.96
CA ASP A 161 -18.24 -1.99 8.15
C ASP A 161 -18.77 -2.58 6.84
N TYR A 162 -19.64 -1.84 6.14
CA TYR A 162 -20.19 -2.26 4.85
C TYR A 162 -19.11 -2.46 3.79
N ASP A 163 -18.22 -1.49 3.58
CA ASP A 163 -17.17 -1.58 2.56
C ASP A 163 -16.21 -2.74 2.85
N LEU A 164 -15.83 -2.93 4.12
CA LEU A 164 -14.97 -4.04 4.52
C LEU A 164 -15.65 -5.41 4.38
N GLU A 165 -16.97 -5.50 4.62
CA GLU A 165 -17.75 -6.72 4.40
C GLU A 165 -17.86 -7.05 2.91
N GLN A 166 -18.14 -6.07 2.06
CA GLN A 166 -18.19 -6.25 0.60
C GLN A 166 -16.83 -6.72 0.08
N GLU A 167 -15.74 -6.10 0.52
CA GLU A 167 -14.39 -6.50 0.13
C GLU A 167 -14.03 -7.90 0.63
N ARG A 168 -14.43 -8.27 1.85
CA ARG A 168 -14.23 -9.63 2.39
C ARG A 168 -15.00 -10.68 1.60
N ALA A 169 -16.19 -10.33 1.11
CA ALA A 169 -17.02 -11.21 0.30
C ALA A 169 -16.56 -11.31 -1.16
N TYR A 170 -15.73 -10.35 -1.61
CA TYR A 170 -15.26 -10.34 -3.00
C TYR A 170 -14.31 -11.49 -3.30
N ASN A 171 -14.61 -12.22 -4.37
CA ASN A 171 -13.80 -13.34 -4.79
C ASN A 171 -12.86 -12.94 -5.93
N TYR A 172 -11.58 -12.78 -5.63
CA TYR A 172 -10.53 -12.51 -6.62
C TYR A 172 -10.21 -13.68 -7.55
N LYS A 173 -10.71 -14.88 -7.23
CA LYS A 173 -10.45 -16.09 -8.01
C LYS A 173 -11.09 -16.01 -9.39
N GLY A 174 -10.32 -16.29 -10.43
CA GLY A 174 -10.82 -16.27 -11.81
C GLY A 174 -10.97 -14.90 -12.44
N LYS A 175 -10.72 -13.83 -11.69
CA LYS A 175 -10.76 -12.47 -12.21
C LYS A 175 -9.53 -12.13 -13.03
N SER A 176 -9.72 -11.34 -14.09
CA SER A 176 -8.63 -10.72 -14.84
C SER A 176 -7.90 -9.67 -14.00
N HIS A 177 -6.70 -9.30 -14.40
CA HIS A 177 -5.97 -8.20 -13.76
C HIS A 177 -6.77 -6.88 -13.81
N ASP A 178 -7.46 -6.63 -14.93
CA ASP A 178 -8.28 -5.42 -15.09
C ASP A 178 -9.43 -5.40 -14.10
N GLU A 179 -10.16 -6.51 -13.94
CA GLU A 179 -11.23 -6.63 -12.94
C GLU A 179 -10.70 -6.47 -11.51
N MET A 180 -9.53 -7.06 -11.19
CA MET A 180 -8.94 -6.94 -9.86
C MET A 180 -8.49 -5.52 -9.56
N ILE A 181 -7.83 -4.85 -10.52
CA ILE A 181 -7.37 -3.47 -10.36
C ILE A 181 -8.55 -2.51 -10.21
N SER A 182 -9.57 -2.67 -11.06
CA SER A 182 -10.76 -1.81 -11.02
C SER A 182 -11.51 -1.99 -9.69
N HIS A 183 -11.69 -3.23 -9.23
CA HIS A 183 -12.33 -3.51 -7.94
C HIS A 183 -11.52 -2.96 -6.76
N LEU A 184 -10.22 -3.20 -6.71
CA LEU A 184 -9.33 -2.67 -5.68
C LEU A 184 -9.35 -1.13 -5.65
N SER A 185 -9.32 -0.51 -6.82
CA SER A 185 -9.39 0.96 -6.94
C SER A 185 -10.71 1.49 -6.40
N HIS A 186 -11.81 0.82 -6.71
CA HIS A 186 -13.12 1.17 -6.17
C HIS A 186 -13.16 1.03 -4.65
N PHE A 187 -12.76 -0.12 -4.10
CA PHE A 187 -12.72 -0.36 -2.66
C PHE A 187 -11.89 0.70 -1.92
N VAL A 188 -10.65 0.94 -2.36
CA VAL A 188 -9.75 1.89 -1.68
C VAL A 188 -10.26 3.32 -1.79
N SER A 189 -10.85 3.70 -2.94
CA SER A 189 -11.42 5.04 -3.12
C SER A 189 -12.68 5.25 -2.27
N SER A 190 -13.55 4.25 -2.15
CA SER A 190 -14.75 4.31 -1.31
C SER A 190 -14.37 4.44 0.16
N LEU A 191 -13.46 3.59 0.65
CA LEU A 191 -12.96 3.67 2.02
C LEU A 191 -12.34 5.04 2.34
N TRP A 192 -11.59 5.63 1.40
CA TRP A 192 -11.04 6.97 1.57
C TRP A 192 -12.11 8.06 1.58
N GLN A 193 -13.16 7.95 0.72
CA GLN A 193 -14.25 8.92 0.63
C GLN A 193 -15.06 9.04 1.93
N ILE A 194 -15.18 7.96 2.70
CA ILE A 194 -15.80 8.00 4.02
C ILE A 194 -15.15 9.08 4.88
N HIS A 195 -13.85 9.28 4.74
CA HIS A 195 -13.07 10.34 5.39
C HIS A 195 -13.31 10.37 6.90
N ALA A 196 -13.09 9.22 7.53
CA ALA A 196 -13.57 8.91 8.87
C ALA A 196 -12.93 9.73 10.00
N PHE A 197 -11.75 10.29 9.78
CA PHE A 197 -11.00 11.03 10.78
C PHE A 197 -10.97 12.53 10.46
N GLY A 198 -10.72 13.37 11.46
CA GLY A 198 -10.56 14.81 11.24
C GLY A 198 -9.41 15.14 10.30
N GLU A 199 -8.29 14.44 10.46
CA GLU A 199 -7.07 14.56 9.65
C GLU A 199 -6.43 13.20 9.41
N GLY A 200 -5.39 13.13 8.57
CA GLY A 200 -4.60 11.92 8.34
C GLY A 200 -5.29 10.81 7.53
N ASN A 201 -6.45 11.06 6.94
CA ASN A 201 -7.23 10.05 6.22
C ASN A 201 -6.45 9.39 5.08
N THR A 202 -5.73 10.17 4.27
CA THR A 202 -4.97 9.62 3.13
C THR A 202 -3.79 8.77 3.59
N ARG A 203 -3.02 9.22 4.59
CA ARG A 203 -1.92 8.45 5.17
C ARG A 203 -2.42 7.14 5.79
N THR A 204 -3.53 7.20 6.52
CA THR A 204 -4.18 6.00 7.09
C THR A 204 -4.64 5.03 6.01
N THR A 205 -5.34 5.52 4.97
CA THR A 205 -5.81 4.69 3.86
C THR A 205 -4.63 4.04 3.13
N ALA A 206 -3.55 4.78 2.88
CA ALA A 206 -2.34 4.22 2.25
C ALA A 206 -1.72 3.09 3.09
N VAL A 207 -1.49 3.33 4.39
CA VAL A 207 -0.90 2.33 5.29
C VAL A 207 -1.81 1.10 5.43
N PHE A 208 -3.12 1.29 5.58
CA PHE A 208 -4.10 0.21 5.64
C PHE A 208 -4.10 -0.60 4.34
N THR A 209 -4.09 0.07 3.19
CA THR A 209 -4.03 -0.57 1.86
C THR A 209 -2.76 -1.39 1.69
N ILE A 210 -1.60 -0.87 2.10
CA ILE A 210 -0.33 -1.61 2.04
C ILE A 210 -0.42 -2.89 2.88
N GLN A 211 -0.90 -2.80 4.11
CA GLN A 211 -1.06 -3.98 4.98
C GLN A 211 -2.09 -4.96 4.42
N TYR A 212 -3.19 -4.46 3.87
CA TYR A 212 -4.21 -5.29 3.22
C TYR A 212 -3.63 -6.05 2.02
N LEU A 213 -2.95 -5.36 1.10
CA LEU A 213 -2.32 -5.99 -0.06
C LEU A 213 -1.27 -7.04 0.34
N ARG A 214 -0.47 -6.76 1.37
CA ARG A 214 0.46 -7.75 1.93
C ARG A 214 -0.26 -8.96 2.51
N SER A 215 -1.40 -8.77 3.17
CA SER A 215 -2.22 -9.87 3.69
C SER A 215 -2.78 -10.76 2.59
N LEU A 216 -3.01 -10.20 1.40
CA LEU A 216 -3.38 -10.94 0.19
C LEU A 216 -2.18 -11.62 -0.49
N GLY A 217 -0.96 -11.37 -0.01
CA GLY A 217 0.28 -11.97 -0.52
C GLY A 217 0.97 -11.18 -1.62
N PHE A 218 0.52 -9.96 -1.90
CA PHE A 218 1.28 -9.08 -2.79
C PHE A 218 2.58 -8.64 -2.12
N ASP A 219 3.65 -8.68 -2.88
CA ASP A 219 4.87 -7.98 -2.52
C ASP A 219 4.71 -6.54 -2.99
N VAL A 220 4.25 -5.69 -2.07
CA VAL A 220 4.01 -4.29 -2.38
C VAL A 220 5.36 -3.59 -2.40
N ASP A 221 5.79 -3.24 -3.60
CA ASP A 221 6.91 -2.34 -3.80
C ASP A 221 6.47 -0.95 -3.34
N ASN A 222 7.03 -0.52 -2.22
CA ASN A 222 6.64 0.71 -1.55
C ASN A 222 7.09 1.98 -2.29
N ASP A 223 7.90 1.85 -3.34
CA ASP A 223 8.36 2.97 -4.15
C ASP A 223 7.23 3.81 -4.73
N GLN A 224 6.12 3.20 -5.12
CA GLN A 224 5.00 3.94 -5.68
C GLN A 224 4.37 4.87 -4.64
N PHE A 225 4.17 4.41 -3.42
CA PHE A 225 3.68 5.27 -2.32
C PHE A 225 4.72 6.30 -1.90
N ALA A 226 6.01 5.95 -1.93
CA ALA A 226 7.08 6.89 -1.61
C ALA A 226 7.20 8.02 -2.64
N LYS A 227 7.22 7.69 -3.92
CA LYS A 227 7.47 8.64 -5.02
C LYS A 227 6.22 9.36 -5.49
N HIS A 228 5.04 8.76 -5.33
CA HIS A 228 3.78 9.20 -5.91
C HIS A 228 2.64 9.34 -4.89
N SER A 229 2.94 9.60 -3.61
CA SER A 229 1.94 9.78 -2.56
C SER A 229 0.96 10.92 -2.85
N TRP A 230 1.46 12.04 -3.37
CA TRP A 230 0.63 13.17 -3.80
C TRP A 230 -0.25 12.82 -5.01
N TYR A 231 0.26 12.03 -5.95
CA TYR A 231 -0.54 11.50 -7.05
C TYR A 231 -1.62 10.55 -6.54
N PHE A 232 -1.29 9.64 -5.64
CA PHE A 232 -2.25 8.73 -5.01
C PHE A 232 -3.41 9.49 -4.35
N ARG A 233 -3.09 10.52 -3.54
CA ARG A 233 -4.11 11.39 -2.94
C ARG A 233 -5.02 12.03 -4.00
N ASN A 234 -4.45 12.65 -5.02
CA ASN A 234 -5.20 13.32 -6.06
C ASN A 234 -6.02 12.33 -6.94
N ALA A 235 -5.52 11.10 -7.12
CA ALA A 235 -6.24 10.04 -7.80
C ALA A 235 -7.48 9.59 -7.00
N LEU A 236 -7.39 9.52 -5.66
CA LEU A 236 -8.54 9.28 -4.78
C LEU A 236 -9.58 10.40 -4.90
N VAL A 237 -9.14 11.66 -4.93
CA VAL A 237 -10.03 12.82 -5.16
C VAL A 237 -10.77 12.66 -6.49
N ARG A 238 -10.06 12.38 -7.59
CA ARG A 238 -10.66 12.26 -8.93
C ARG A 238 -11.59 11.04 -9.06
N ALA A 239 -11.30 9.94 -8.37
CA ALA A 239 -12.16 8.77 -8.35
C ALA A 239 -13.50 9.02 -7.66
N ASN A 240 -13.57 10.02 -6.77
CA ASN A 240 -14.74 10.34 -5.95
C ASN A 240 -15.40 11.68 -6.29
N TYR A 241 -14.90 12.39 -7.30
CA TYR A 241 -15.48 13.67 -7.69
C TYR A 241 -16.40 13.53 -8.90
N HIS A 242 -17.62 14.05 -8.74
CA HIS A 242 -18.64 14.11 -9.78
C HIS A 242 -19.34 15.48 -9.74
N ASN A 243 -19.50 16.12 -10.89
CA ASN A 243 -20.20 17.39 -11.00
C ASN A 243 -20.93 17.47 -12.36
N ILE A 244 -22.22 17.14 -12.33
CA ILE A 244 -23.07 17.11 -13.54
C ILE A 244 -23.12 18.48 -14.22
N ALA A 245 -23.21 19.56 -13.44
CA ALA A 245 -23.32 20.92 -13.97
C ALA A 245 -22.06 21.34 -14.77
N LYS A 246 -20.90 20.79 -14.40
CA LYS A 246 -19.61 20.99 -15.09
C LYS A 246 -19.32 19.90 -16.14
N GLY A 247 -20.19 18.90 -16.30
CA GLY A 247 -19.97 17.77 -17.20
C GLY A 247 -18.81 16.86 -16.75
N ILE A 248 -18.50 16.81 -15.46
CA ILE A 248 -17.38 16.04 -14.91
C ILE A 248 -17.93 14.79 -14.23
N ASP A 249 -17.41 13.63 -14.64
CA ASP A 249 -17.77 12.33 -14.06
C ASP A 249 -16.63 11.74 -13.24
N TYR A 250 -16.96 10.74 -12.42
CA TYR A 250 -15.98 9.94 -11.67
C TYR A 250 -14.86 9.44 -12.58
N THR A 251 -13.62 9.56 -12.12
CA THR A 251 -12.48 9.24 -12.96
C THR A 251 -11.51 8.30 -12.22
N PRO A 252 -11.85 6.98 -12.09
CA PRO A 252 -11.04 6.02 -11.36
C PRO A 252 -9.74 5.65 -12.08
N ILE A 253 -9.61 5.88 -13.39
CA ILE A 253 -8.48 5.46 -14.21
C ILE A 253 -7.12 5.91 -13.66
N TYR A 254 -7.03 7.04 -12.99
CA TYR A 254 -5.79 7.50 -12.39
C TYR A 254 -5.36 6.62 -11.21
N LEU A 255 -6.31 6.22 -10.37
CA LEU A 255 -6.05 5.31 -9.26
C LEU A 255 -5.73 3.90 -9.78
N GLU A 256 -6.40 3.45 -10.83
CA GLU A 256 -6.10 2.19 -11.50
C GLU A 256 -4.67 2.18 -12.06
N ARG A 257 -4.20 3.27 -12.69
CA ARG A 257 -2.81 3.41 -13.16
C ARG A 257 -1.81 3.31 -12.02
N PHE A 258 -2.11 3.93 -10.89
CA PHE A 258 -1.28 3.81 -9.69
C PHE A 258 -1.15 2.35 -9.23
N PHE A 259 -2.27 1.62 -9.12
CA PHE A 259 -2.25 0.22 -8.73
C PHE A 259 -1.65 -0.71 -9.79
N ARG A 260 -1.78 -0.39 -11.07
CA ARG A 260 -1.10 -1.12 -12.15
C ARG A 260 0.42 -1.00 -12.04
N ASN A 261 0.94 0.20 -11.79
CA ASN A 261 2.36 0.39 -11.54
C ASN A 261 2.81 -0.37 -10.29
N LEU A 262 2.01 -0.27 -9.21
CA LEU A 262 2.33 -0.89 -7.92
C LEU A 262 2.33 -2.43 -7.98
N LEU A 263 1.30 -3.02 -8.57
CA LEU A 263 1.04 -4.46 -8.48
C LEU A 263 1.47 -5.25 -9.70
N LEU A 264 1.41 -4.63 -10.88
CA LEU A 264 1.73 -5.29 -12.16
C LEU A 264 3.09 -4.87 -12.71
N GLY A 265 3.74 -3.86 -12.10
CA GLY A 265 5.03 -3.33 -12.58
C GLY A 265 4.91 -2.58 -13.91
N GLU A 266 3.69 -2.11 -14.27
CA GLU A 266 3.50 -1.25 -15.43
C GLU A 266 4.16 0.11 -15.18
N GLN A 267 4.39 0.88 -16.27
CA GLN A 267 5.12 2.14 -16.23
C GLN A 267 4.24 3.29 -16.73
N TRP A 268 3.08 3.48 -16.10
CA TRP A 268 2.25 4.64 -16.36
C TRP A 268 2.89 5.91 -15.81
N ASP A 269 2.80 7.01 -16.56
CA ASP A 269 3.27 8.32 -16.11
C ASP A 269 2.31 8.91 -15.08
N LEU A 270 2.75 8.95 -13.82
CA LEU A 270 1.97 9.39 -12.67
C LEU A 270 2.22 10.88 -12.36
N ARG A 271 1.75 11.77 -13.22
CA ARG A 271 1.89 13.23 -13.04
C ARG A 271 0.62 13.88 -12.56
N ASN A 272 0.72 14.65 -11.48
CA ASN A 272 -0.40 15.35 -10.87
C ASN A 272 -1.14 16.31 -11.82
N ARG A 273 -0.42 16.94 -12.77
CA ARG A 273 -1.03 17.83 -13.76
C ARG A 273 -2.10 17.16 -14.61
N TYR A 274 -2.06 15.83 -14.79
CA TYR A 274 -3.06 15.10 -15.56
C TYR A 274 -4.38 14.90 -14.81
N LEU A 275 -4.39 15.15 -13.51
CA LEU A 275 -5.55 14.94 -12.66
C LEU A 275 -6.44 16.18 -12.52
N HIS A 276 -6.01 17.35 -13.02
CA HIS A 276 -6.86 18.53 -13.00
C HIS A 276 -8.13 18.33 -13.82
N ILE A 277 -9.25 18.91 -13.34
CA ILE A 277 -10.54 18.84 -14.03
C ILE A 277 -10.56 19.65 -15.34
N HIS A 278 -9.77 20.72 -15.42
CA HIS A 278 -9.54 21.50 -16.63
C HIS A 278 -8.03 21.62 -16.89
N PRO A 279 -7.45 20.65 -17.62
CA PRO A 279 -6.05 20.74 -17.95
C PRO A 279 -5.83 21.92 -18.93
N THR A 280 -4.88 22.79 -18.65
CA THR A 280 -4.53 23.90 -19.53
C THR A 280 -3.78 23.39 -20.76
N GLU A 281 -4.03 24.01 -21.93
CA GLU A 281 -3.35 23.67 -23.18
C GLU A 281 -1.82 23.82 -23.08
N GLU A 282 -1.33 24.74 -22.25
CA GLU A 282 0.09 24.94 -21.96
C GLU A 282 0.78 23.69 -21.39
N TRP A 283 0.03 22.77 -20.80
CA TRP A 283 0.60 21.53 -20.23
C TRP A 283 0.72 20.41 -21.27
N GLY A 284 0.32 20.64 -22.53
CA GLY A 284 0.41 19.66 -23.62
C GLY A 284 -0.41 18.39 -23.36
N ILE A 285 -1.50 18.53 -22.59
CA ILE A 285 -2.34 17.40 -22.21
C ILE A 285 -3.50 17.30 -23.20
N GLN A 286 -3.55 16.19 -23.95
CA GLN A 286 -4.79 15.77 -24.58
C GLN A 286 -5.58 14.91 -23.58
N PRO A 287 -6.86 15.24 -23.29
CA PRO A 287 -7.63 14.64 -22.19
C PRO A 287 -7.79 13.11 -22.21
N ASN A 288 -7.50 12.46 -23.33
CA ASN A 288 -7.80 11.05 -23.56
C ASN A 288 -6.60 10.17 -23.94
N LEU A 289 -5.36 10.66 -23.82
CA LEU A 289 -4.21 9.84 -24.18
C LEU A 289 -3.69 9.03 -22.96
N ALA A 290 -3.66 7.72 -23.14
CA ALA A 290 -2.94 6.80 -22.28
C ALA A 290 -1.42 7.08 -22.44
N HIS A 291 -0.82 7.83 -21.50
CA HIS A 291 0.61 8.09 -21.50
C HIS A 291 1.33 6.98 -20.73
N ARG A 292 1.98 6.08 -21.47
CA ARG A 292 3.08 5.27 -20.93
C ARG A 292 4.37 6.06 -21.07
N THR A 293 5.23 6.05 -20.05
CA THR A 293 6.58 6.60 -20.16
C THR A 293 7.32 5.87 -21.27
N SER A 294 7.60 6.56 -22.37
CA SER A 294 8.50 6.01 -23.39
C SER A 294 9.94 6.22 -22.94
N THR A 295 10.58 5.19 -22.43
CA THR A 295 12.01 5.06 -22.60
C THR A 295 12.24 4.91 -24.10
N ARG A 296 12.94 5.88 -24.70
CA ARG A 296 13.34 5.84 -26.10
C ARG A 296 14.20 4.61 -26.34
N THR A 297 13.59 3.55 -26.81
CA THR A 297 14.17 2.54 -27.66
C THR A 297 13.11 2.17 -28.69
N SER A 298 13.54 2.25 -29.95
CA SER A 298 12.77 2.08 -31.18
C SER A 298 11.74 0.97 -31.16
N THR A 299 10.52 1.36 -31.55
CA THR A 299 9.32 0.61 -31.97
C THR A 299 9.49 -0.88 -32.25
N PRO A 300 8.53 -1.74 -31.81
CA PRO A 300 7.40 -2.06 -32.69
C PRO A 300 6.03 -2.01 -31.97
N GLN A 301 4.99 -1.82 -32.78
CA GLN A 301 3.59 -1.93 -32.42
C GLN A 301 3.32 -3.21 -31.61
N VAL A 302 2.75 -3.05 -30.42
CA VAL A 302 2.34 -4.20 -29.59
C VAL A 302 0.83 -4.36 -29.70
N PRO A 303 0.36 -5.53 -30.16
CA PRO A 303 -1.04 -5.91 -30.08
C PRO A 303 -1.47 -6.00 -28.61
N HIS A 304 -2.75 -5.73 -28.32
CA HIS A 304 -3.39 -5.99 -27.05
C HIS A 304 -3.37 -7.51 -26.72
N LYS A 305 -2.22 -8.02 -26.29
CA LYS A 305 -2.11 -9.31 -25.62
C LYS A 305 -1.41 -9.08 -24.28
N LEU A 306 -2.04 -9.56 -23.21
CA LEU A 306 -1.37 -9.72 -21.92
C LEU A 306 -0.01 -10.39 -22.12
N PRO A 307 1.03 -10.02 -21.38
CA PRO A 307 2.27 -10.78 -21.39
C PRO A 307 1.95 -12.22 -20.98
N ASP A 308 2.35 -13.17 -21.80
CA ASP A 308 2.19 -14.61 -21.55
C ASP A 308 3.00 -15.11 -20.34
N LYS A 309 3.76 -14.24 -19.70
CA LYS A 309 4.53 -14.53 -18.47
C LYS A 309 4.23 -13.49 -17.41
N LEU A 310 3.91 -13.96 -16.21
CA LEU A 310 3.83 -13.15 -15.01
C LEU A 310 5.19 -12.48 -14.70
N PRO A 311 5.20 -11.24 -14.16
CA PRO A 311 6.42 -10.63 -13.66
C PRO A 311 7.16 -11.56 -12.70
N ASP A 312 8.49 -11.57 -12.71
CA ASP A 312 9.35 -12.46 -11.89
C ASP A 312 9.00 -12.41 -10.40
N LYS A 313 8.44 -11.31 -9.92
CA LYS A 313 7.98 -11.16 -8.54
C LYS A 313 6.80 -12.08 -8.14
N PHE A 314 6.12 -12.70 -9.09
CA PHE A 314 5.06 -13.68 -8.83
C PHE A 314 5.53 -15.13 -8.97
N ASN A 315 6.77 -15.34 -9.39
CA ASN A 315 7.36 -16.67 -9.57
C ASN A 315 8.22 -17.08 -8.36
N THR A 316 8.52 -18.35 -8.26
CA THR A 316 9.45 -18.94 -7.30
C THR A 316 10.24 -20.07 -7.95
N ASN A 317 11.51 -20.21 -7.60
CA ASN A 317 12.35 -21.34 -8.01
C ASN A 317 12.17 -22.56 -7.08
N ASN A 318 11.44 -22.40 -5.96
CA ASN A 318 11.21 -23.47 -5.01
C ASN A 318 10.19 -24.48 -5.55
N GLN A 319 10.67 -25.67 -5.93
CA GLN A 319 9.84 -26.74 -6.49
C GLN A 319 8.80 -27.27 -5.51
N TYR A 320 9.08 -27.25 -4.21
CA TYR A 320 8.14 -27.69 -3.18
C TYR A 320 6.96 -26.73 -3.05
N VAL A 321 7.24 -25.43 -3.10
CA VAL A 321 6.19 -24.41 -3.17
C VAL A 321 5.33 -24.60 -4.42
N LYS A 322 5.92 -24.81 -5.60
CA LYS A 322 5.18 -25.07 -6.84
C LYS A 322 4.25 -26.29 -6.73
N LYS A 323 4.75 -27.39 -6.17
CA LYS A 323 3.92 -28.60 -5.93
C LYS A 323 2.76 -28.31 -4.98
N LEU A 324 3.03 -27.56 -3.91
CA LEU A 324 1.97 -27.17 -2.96
C LEU A 324 0.89 -26.31 -3.64
N MET A 325 1.28 -25.36 -4.53
CA MET A 325 0.32 -24.56 -5.27
C MET A 325 -0.64 -25.41 -6.09
N ILE A 326 -0.12 -26.45 -6.73
CA ILE A 326 -0.95 -27.38 -7.54
C ILE A 326 -1.95 -28.13 -6.66
N VAL A 327 -1.52 -28.59 -5.48
CA VAL A 327 -2.39 -29.34 -4.55
C VAL A 327 -3.45 -28.45 -3.91
N VAL A 328 -3.08 -27.25 -3.46
CA VAL A 328 -4.02 -26.31 -2.85
C VAL A 328 -5.00 -25.79 -3.92
N GLY A 329 -4.49 -25.43 -5.08
CA GLY A 329 -5.31 -25.00 -6.21
C GLY A 329 -6.22 -23.85 -5.80
N THR A 330 -7.51 -24.09 -6.00
CA THR A 330 -8.55 -23.09 -5.71
C THR A 330 -9.34 -23.42 -4.43
N ASN A 331 -8.85 -24.37 -3.61
CA ASN A 331 -9.56 -24.87 -2.44
C ASN A 331 -8.97 -24.31 -1.14
N GLU A 332 -9.75 -24.42 -0.07
CA GLU A 332 -9.31 -24.18 1.29
C GLU A 332 -8.98 -25.52 1.94
N LEU A 333 -7.70 -25.80 2.17
CA LEU A 333 -7.24 -27.07 2.68
C LEU A 333 -6.64 -26.96 4.07
N SER A 334 -6.95 -27.94 4.92
CA SER A 334 -6.23 -28.16 6.17
C SER A 334 -4.85 -28.79 5.92
N VAL A 335 -3.98 -28.76 6.93
CA VAL A 335 -2.66 -29.44 6.85
C VAL A 335 -2.82 -30.93 6.50
N LYS A 336 -3.83 -31.60 7.06
CA LYS A 336 -4.09 -33.03 6.80
C LYS A 336 -4.46 -33.28 5.33
N GLU A 337 -5.29 -32.44 4.76
CA GLU A 337 -5.73 -32.54 3.35
C GLU A 337 -4.56 -32.26 2.39
N MET A 338 -3.72 -31.26 2.70
CA MET A 338 -2.54 -30.95 1.90
C MET A 338 -1.50 -32.08 1.95
N LEU A 339 -1.25 -32.67 3.13
CA LEU A 339 -0.38 -33.85 3.29
C LEU A 339 -0.88 -35.01 2.43
N SER A 340 -2.17 -35.30 2.49
CA SER A 340 -2.79 -36.36 1.70
C SER A 340 -2.66 -36.09 0.19
N GLY A 341 -2.89 -34.84 -0.24
CA GLY A 341 -2.78 -34.44 -1.65
C GLY A 341 -1.34 -34.50 -2.19
N LEU A 342 -0.34 -34.34 -1.33
CA LEU A 342 1.07 -34.49 -1.68
C LEU A 342 1.62 -35.92 -1.49
N GLY A 343 0.81 -36.85 -0.95
CA GLY A 343 1.26 -38.19 -0.61
C GLY A 343 2.28 -38.26 0.53
N LEU A 344 2.30 -37.25 1.41
CA LEU A 344 3.24 -37.13 2.50
C LEU A 344 2.63 -37.64 3.82
N LYS A 345 3.46 -38.26 4.67
CA LYS A 345 3.04 -38.74 5.99
C LYS A 345 3.64 -37.94 7.13
N ASP A 346 4.81 -37.34 6.91
CA ASP A 346 5.51 -36.57 7.93
C ASP A 346 5.09 -35.12 7.90
N ARG A 347 4.50 -34.68 9.03
CA ARG A 347 3.97 -33.33 9.20
C ARG A 347 5.07 -32.29 9.37
N GLU A 348 6.15 -32.63 10.06
CA GLU A 348 7.23 -31.68 10.38
C GLU A 348 7.98 -31.30 9.12
N SER A 349 8.40 -32.28 8.33
CA SER A 349 9.02 -32.04 7.02
C SER A 349 8.08 -31.27 6.07
N PHE A 350 6.76 -31.56 6.10
CA PHE A 350 5.81 -30.81 5.30
C PHE A 350 5.74 -29.34 5.70
N MET A 351 5.70 -29.06 7.00
CA MET A 351 5.68 -27.67 7.49
C MET A 351 6.93 -26.92 7.04
N ASP A 352 8.12 -27.51 7.22
CA ASP A 352 9.39 -26.83 6.99
C ASP A 352 9.76 -26.68 5.51
N VAL A 353 9.41 -27.67 4.70
CA VAL A 353 9.85 -27.72 3.29
C VAL A 353 8.79 -27.13 2.34
N TYR A 354 7.49 -27.27 2.64
CA TYR A 354 6.40 -26.86 1.76
C TYR A 354 5.64 -25.65 2.30
N LEU A 355 5.04 -25.75 3.50
CA LEU A 355 4.06 -24.78 3.96
C LEU A 355 4.69 -23.50 4.49
N ASN A 356 5.69 -23.58 5.37
CA ASN A 356 6.36 -22.39 5.91
C ASN A 356 7.04 -21.55 4.81
N PRO A 357 7.77 -22.13 3.84
CA PRO A 357 8.28 -21.37 2.70
C PRO A 357 7.19 -20.74 1.84
N ALA A 358 6.06 -21.43 1.65
CA ALA A 358 4.93 -20.88 0.90
C ALA A 358 4.25 -19.71 1.62
N ILE A 359 4.13 -19.78 2.95
CA ILE A 359 3.62 -18.69 3.78
C ILE A 359 4.61 -17.52 3.78
N LYS A 360 5.90 -17.80 4.01
CA LYS A 360 6.98 -16.79 4.00
C LYS A 360 7.06 -16.10 2.63
N GLY A 361 6.91 -16.86 1.55
CA GLY A 361 6.88 -16.36 0.18
C GLY A 361 5.57 -15.69 -0.21
N LYS A 362 4.60 -15.61 0.72
CA LYS A 362 3.26 -15.01 0.51
C LYS A 362 2.46 -15.67 -0.63
N PHE A 363 2.68 -16.95 -0.89
CA PHE A 363 1.89 -17.74 -1.85
C PHE A 363 0.66 -18.36 -1.20
N VAL A 364 0.73 -18.63 0.11
CA VAL A 364 -0.33 -19.24 0.91
C VAL A 364 -0.61 -18.36 2.12
N ARG A 365 -1.88 -18.22 2.48
CA ARG A 365 -2.32 -17.53 3.70
C ARG A 365 -3.18 -18.44 4.57
N LEU A 366 -3.24 -18.10 5.84
CA LEU A 366 -4.11 -18.75 6.82
C LEU A 366 -5.54 -18.22 6.68
N LEU A 367 -6.53 -19.08 6.85
CA LEU A 367 -7.93 -18.68 6.92
C LEU A 367 -8.21 -17.88 8.21
N TYR A 368 -7.56 -18.29 9.32
CA TYR A 368 -7.63 -17.61 10.62
C TYR A 368 -6.24 -17.07 11.02
N PRO A 369 -5.78 -15.94 10.43
CA PRO A 369 -4.41 -15.45 10.66
C PRO A 369 -4.19 -14.98 12.10
N ASN A 370 -5.21 -14.44 12.76
CA ASN A 370 -5.15 -13.99 14.15
C ASN A 370 -5.23 -15.14 15.17
N SER A 371 -5.50 -16.35 14.70
CA SER A 371 -5.54 -17.58 15.52
C SER A 371 -4.85 -18.72 14.78
N PRO A 372 -3.52 -18.72 14.64
CA PRO A 372 -2.79 -19.73 13.84
C PRO A 372 -3.03 -21.17 14.28
N ARG A 373 -3.38 -21.37 15.55
CA ARG A 373 -3.71 -22.70 16.13
C ARG A 373 -5.20 -23.00 16.18
N HIS A 374 -6.01 -22.25 15.42
CA HIS A 374 -7.45 -22.44 15.39
C HIS A 374 -7.80 -23.91 14.99
N PRO A 375 -8.71 -24.60 15.70
CA PRO A 375 -9.03 -26.02 15.41
C PRO A 375 -9.53 -26.28 13.98
N ARG A 376 -10.15 -25.27 13.36
CA ARG A 376 -10.62 -25.30 11.98
C ARG A 376 -9.70 -24.55 11.02
N GLN A 377 -8.40 -24.40 11.36
CA GLN A 377 -7.45 -23.71 10.49
C GLN A 377 -7.36 -24.37 9.14
N LYS A 378 -7.51 -23.57 8.10
CA LYS A 378 -7.30 -23.92 6.70
C LYS A 378 -6.33 -22.95 6.06
N TYR A 379 -5.81 -23.34 4.92
CA TYR A 379 -4.86 -22.59 4.14
C TYR A 379 -5.38 -22.47 2.71
N LEU A 380 -5.19 -21.30 2.12
CA LEU A 380 -5.65 -20.99 0.77
C LEU A 380 -4.59 -20.16 0.05
N LEU A 381 -4.61 -20.22 -1.28
CA LEU A 381 -3.70 -19.43 -2.08
C LEU A 381 -4.02 -17.94 -1.95
N THR A 382 -2.97 -17.13 -1.87
CA THR A 382 -3.08 -15.68 -2.06
C THR A 382 -3.27 -15.37 -3.54
N VAL A 383 -3.47 -14.09 -3.89
CA VAL A 383 -3.50 -13.66 -5.30
C VAL A 383 -2.19 -14.03 -6.01
N LYS A 384 -1.04 -13.86 -5.33
CA LYS A 384 0.27 -14.31 -5.81
C LYS A 384 0.32 -15.82 -6.04
N GLY A 385 -0.17 -16.60 -5.08
CA GLY A 385 -0.24 -18.06 -5.18
C GLY A 385 -1.16 -18.54 -6.30
N LEU A 386 -2.31 -17.88 -6.48
CA LEU A 386 -3.24 -18.17 -7.56
C LEU A 386 -2.67 -17.84 -8.95
N ALA A 387 -1.91 -16.75 -9.05
CA ALA A 387 -1.21 -16.38 -10.27
C ALA A 387 -0.20 -17.46 -10.67
N LEU A 388 0.65 -17.89 -9.71
CA LEU A 388 1.60 -18.99 -9.93
C LEU A 388 0.90 -20.31 -10.25
N TYR A 389 -0.19 -20.65 -9.55
CA TYR A 389 -0.99 -21.85 -9.83
C TYR A 389 -1.49 -21.86 -11.28
N LYS A 390 -2.04 -20.74 -11.77
CA LYS A 390 -2.51 -20.62 -13.15
C LYS A 390 -1.38 -20.83 -14.17
N GLU A 391 -0.19 -20.29 -13.89
CA GLU A 391 0.99 -20.50 -14.75
C GLU A 391 1.38 -21.97 -14.79
N LEU A 392 1.42 -22.64 -13.63
CA LEU A 392 1.79 -24.05 -13.52
C LEU A 392 0.75 -25.02 -14.14
N THR A 393 -0.50 -24.59 -14.27
CA THR A 393 -1.60 -25.40 -14.83
C THR A 393 -1.94 -25.07 -16.28
N LYS A 394 -1.32 -24.04 -16.87
CA LYS A 394 -1.43 -23.72 -18.30
C LYS A 394 -0.43 -24.47 -19.18
N ALA A 395 0.55 -25.14 -18.58
CA ALA A 395 1.49 -26.04 -19.21
C ALA A 395 0.95 -27.47 -19.22
#